data_58fb8629743a2ed88967d80a781e3375
#
_entry.id   58fb8629743a2ed88967d80a781e3375
#
_cell.length_a   1.000
_cell.length_b   1.000
_cell.length_c   1.000
_cell.angle_alpha   90.00
_cell.angle_beta   90.00
_cell.angle_gamma   90.00
#
_symmetry.space_group_name_H-M   'P 1'
#
loop_
_entity.id
_entity.type
_entity.pdbx_description
1 polymer ?
#
loop_
_entity_poly.entity_id
_entity_poly.type
_entity_poly.pdbx_seq_one_letter_code
_entity_poly.pdbx_strand_id
1 'polypeptide(L)'
;MSFNPPLCSPQRITLARELYGIRKSELSMRLGVSARTITCWELGLQAPSSGDVAALGRVFGVDPEFFEPGPDGVSVGSDVPHFRFYRSGMQTLTLQGRAYAQVIQDLVRTLRGYVDFPVLDLPSMPTDPELADSVMPMMAAQYVRHVWGLGSSPIRYVLREVENHGVCAVFAPFEHASLDAYSVFGGGVPLIVLNPTVGDYYRQRFDVAHELGHLVMHPDAEPGHKVIEAQADAFASELLAPSEVIHDELPTRMDGAGWLKLKELKERWGVSMKVLLDKAYALGRL
;
A
#
# COMPACT_ATOMS: atom_id res chain seq x y z
N MET A 1 30.12 -8.03 33.58
CA MET A 1 28.76 -7.46 33.59
C MET A 1 27.96 -8.28 32.62
N SER A 2 27.05 -9.11 33.13
CA SER A 2 26.17 -9.93 32.31
C SER A 2 25.20 -8.99 31.58
N PHE A 3 25.31 -8.91 30.29
CA PHE A 3 24.33 -8.21 29.46
C PHE A 3 23.05 -9.06 29.44
N ASN A 4 22.11 -8.73 30.30
CA ASN A 4 20.79 -9.34 30.23
C ASN A 4 20.04 -8.58 29.14
N PRO A 5 19.68 -9.19 27.98
CA PRO A 5 18.94 -8.48 26.94
C PRO A 5 17.64 -7.93 27.55
N PRO A 6 17.18 -6.75 27.11
CA PRO A 6 15.94 -6.20 27.62
C PRO A 6 14.81 -7.19 27.34
N LEU A 7 14.04 -7.52 28.38
CA LEU A 7 12.88 -8.44 28.33
C LEU A 7 11.76 -7.94 27.42
N CYS A 8 11.89 -6.75 26.83
CA CYS A 8 10.89 -6.11 26.00
C CYS A 8 11.55 -5.22 24.96
N SER A 9 11.12 -5.34 23.71
CA SER A 9 11.55 -4.51 22.60
C SER A 9 10.76 -3.19 22.56
N PRO A 10 11.44 -2.02 22.64
CA PRO A 10 10.81 -0.71 22.47
C PRO A 10 10.02 -0.58 21.15
N GLN A 11 10.57 -1.16 20.10
CA GLN A 11 9.97 -1.15 18.76
C GLN A 11 8.64 -1.92 18.71
N ARG A 12 8.55 -3.04 19.46
CA ARG A 12 7.31 -3.83 19.54
C ARG A 12 6.20 -3.10 20.32
N ILE A 13 6.55 -2.26 21.31
CA ILE A 13 5.58 -1.42 22.03
C ILE A 13 5.03 -0.36 21.06
N THR A 14 5.91 0.31 20.34
CA THR A 14 5.54 1.30 19.32
C THR A 14 4.66 0.66 18.25
N LEU A 15 5.07 -0.49 17.72
CA LEU A 15 4.35 -1.25 16.70
C LEU A 15 2.92 -1.59 17.16
N ALA A 16 2.76 -2.14 18.37
CA ALA A 16 1.44 -2.47 18.91
C ALA A 16 0.56 -1.23 19.03
N ARG A 17 1.09 -0.13 19.60
CA ARG A 17 0.32 1.10 19.75
C ARG A 17 -0.11 1.69 18.41
N GLU A 18 0.77 1.70 17.43
CA GLU A 18 0.49 2.24 16.10
C GLU A 18 -0.48 1.34 15.33
N LEU A 19 -0.34 0.02 15.44
CA LEU A 19 -1.26 -0.95 14.84
C LEU A 19 -2.71 -0.74 15.31
N TYR A 20 -2.88 -0.45 16.61
CA TYR A 20 -4.19 -0.14 17.19
C TYR A 20 -4.62 1.32 17.00
N GLY A 21 -3.83 2.15 16.34
CA GLY A 21 -4.16 3.54 16.05
C GLY A 21 -4.33 4.43 17.28
N ILE A 22 -3.81 4.04 18.45
CA ILE A 22 -3.99 4.79 19.70
C ILE A 22 -2.81 5.70 20.00
N ARG A 23 -3.12 6.85 20.64
CA ARG A 23 -2.11 7.82 21.06
C ARG A 23 -1.43 7.39 22.37
N LYS A 24 -0.20 7.88 22.61
CA LYS A 24 0.52 7.65 23.88
C LYS A 24 -0.29 8.05 25.12
N SER A 25 -1.03 9.16 25.03
CA SER A 25 -1.91 9.61 26.11
C SER A 25 -3.05 8.63 26.39
N GLU A 26 -3.60 8.02 25.38
CA GLU A 26 -4.66 7.02 25.54
C GLU A 26 -4.11 5.71 26.12
N LEU A 27 -2.96 5.24 25.62
CA LEU A 27 -2.29 4.06 26.17
C LEU A 27 -1.92 4.27 27.63
N SER A 28 -1.43 5.47 27.99
CA SER A 28 -1.09 5.82 29.36
C SER A 28 -2.28 5.75 30.32
N MET A 29 -3.45 6.21 29.89
CA MET A 29 -4.70 6.10 30.67
C MET A 29 -5.13 4.64 30.86
N ARG A 30 -5.04 3.81 29.82
CA ARG A 30 -5.42 2.39 29.90
C ARG A 30 -4.51 1.59 30.83
N LEU A 31 -3.23 1.98 30.93
CA LEU A 31 -2.23 1.29 31.76
C LEU A 31 -2.06 1.91 33.15
N GLY A 32 -2.64 3.08 33.43
CA GLY A 32 -2.46 3.79 34.69
C GLY A 32 -1.04 4.34 34.90
N VAL A 33 -0.31 4.64 33.82
CA VAL A 33 1.05 5.21 33.85
C VAL A 33 1.07 6.59 33.17
N SER A 34 2.17 7.34 33.28
CA SER A 34 2.30 8.63 32.60
C SER A 34 2.59 8.46 31.11
N ALA A 35 2.16 9.41 30.25
CA ALA A 35 2.53 9.44 28.84
C ALA A 35 4.05 9.55 28.64
N ARG A 36 4.77 10.16 29.59
CA ARG A 36 6.24 10.18 29.62
C ARG A 36 6.82 8.78 29.80
N THR A 37 6.22 7.96 30.66
CA THR A 37 6.61 6.56 30.86
C THR A 37 6.51 5.79 29.56
N ILE A 38 5.38 5.91 28.84
CA ILE A 38 5.22 5.29 27.51
C ILE A 38 6.33 5.74 26.54
N THR A 39 6.61 7.05 26.53
CA THR A 39 7.68 7.59 25.69
C THR A 39 9.06 7.01 26.06
N CYS A 40 9.36 6.87 27.35
CA CYS A 40 10.61 6.26 27.82
C CYS A 40 10.70 4.79 27.40
N TRP A 41 9.62 4.02 27.44
CA TRP A 41 9.58 2.63 27.00
C TRP A 41 9.82 2.52 25.49
N GLU A 42 9.13 3.34 24.69
CA GLU A 42 9.27 3.33 23.21
C GLU A 42 10.64 3.82 22.72
N LEU A 43 11.33 4.64 23.51
CA LEU A 43 12.69 5.10 23.22
C LEU A 43 13.78 4.19 23.81
N GLY A 44 13.39 3.15 24.57
CA GLY A 44 14.34 2.28 25.26
C GLY A 44 15.09 2.94 26.42
N LEU A 45 14.64 4.09 26.89
CA LEU A 45 15.25 4.83 28.03
C LEU A 45 14.91 4.18 29.37
N GLN A 46 13.81 3.43 29.41
CA GLN A 46 13.37 2.67 30.58
C GLN A 46 12.69 1.39 30.07
N ALA A 47 13.00 0.26 30.68
CA ALA A 47 12.30 -0.99 30.42
C ALA A 47 11.00 -1.08 31.22
N PRO A 48 9.88 -1.54 30.65
CA PRO A 48 8.68 -1.87 31.40
C PRO A 48 8.95 -3.05 32.34
N SER A 49 8.25 -3.10 33.46
CA SER A 49 8.26 -4.29 34.34
C SER A 49 7.50 -5.46 33.68
N SER A 50 7.70 -6.68 34.19
CA SER A 50 6.91 -7.83 33.73
C SER A 50 5.41 -7.65 33.92
N GLY A 51 4.99 -6.93 34.97
CA GLY A 51 3.61 -6.55 35.19
C GLY A 51 3.08 -5.57 34.13
N ASP A 52 3.91 -4.61 33.70
CA ASP A 52 3.57 -3.67 32.63
C ASP A 52 3.48 -4.38 31.28
N VAL A 53 4.39 -5.32 30.97
CA VAL A 53 4.33 -6.12 29.72
C VAL A 53 3.07 -6.97 29.69
N ALA A 54 2.70 -7.61 30.80
CA ALA A 54 1.43 -8.34 30.89
C ALA A 54 0.20 -7.42 30.74
N ALA A 55 0.28 -6.17 31.23
CA ALA A 55 -0.77 -5.18 31.04
C ALA A 55 -0.86 -4.72 29.59
N LEU A 56 0.27 -4.49 28.90
CA LEU A 56 0.32 -4.21 27.47
C LEU A 56 -0.34 -5.35 26.66
N GLY A 57 -0.01 -6.62 26.98
CA GLY A 57 -0.64 -7.77 26.34
C GLY A 57 -2.15 -7.77 26.46
N ARG A 58 -2.69 -7.45 27.65
CA ARG A 58 -4.15 -7.35 27.84
C ARG A 58 -4.78 -6.16 27.07
N VAL A 59 -4.11 -5.02 27.01
CA VAL A 59 -4.62 -3.83 26.29
C VAL A 59 -4.70 -4.09 24.78
N PHE A 60 -3.71 -4.79 24.25
CA PHE A 60 -3.62 -5.05 22.79
C PHE A 60 -4.14 -6.43 22.39
N GLY A 61 -4.59 -7.27 23.33
CA GLY A 61 -5.08 -8.60 23.02
C GLY A 61 -4.03 -9.53 22.40
N VAL A 62 -2.76 -9.33 22.75
CA VAL A 62 -1.63 -10.12 22.28
C VAL A 62 -0.93 -10.82 23.42
N ASP A 63 -0.23 -11.93 23.13
CA ASP A 63 0.60 -12.58 24.11
C ASP A 63 1.76 -11.67 24.55
N PRO A 64 2.16 -11.64 25.85
CA PRO A 64 3.32 -10.91 26.32
C PRO A 64 4.61 -11.19 25.54
N GLU A 65 4.79 -12.39 25.00
CA GLU A 65 5.90 -12.78 24.14
C GLU A 65 6.00 -11.94 22.87
N PHE A 66 4.89 -11.34 22.40
CA PHE A 66 4.90 -10.41 21.28
C PHE A 66 5.88 -9.25 21.49
N PHE A 67 6.07 -8.80 22.72
CA PHE A 67 6.95 -7.69 23.06
C PHE A 67 8.42 -8.10 23.22
N GLU A 68 8.76 -9.36 23.11
CA GLU A 68 10.14 -9.82 23.17
C GLU A 68 10.93 -9.37 21.92
N PRO A 69 12.24 -9.15 22.04
CA PRO A 69 13.10 -8.90 20.89
C PRO A 69 13.02 -10.08 19.91
N GLY A 70 12.71 -9.81 18.66
CA GLY A 70 12.79 -10.83 17.61
C GLY A 70 14.22 -11.31 17.39
N PRO A 71 14.41 -12.49 16.75
CA PRO A 71 15.73 -13.10 16.57
C PRO A 71 16.73 -12.22 15.79
N ASP A 72 16.29 -11.28 15.00
CA ASP A 72 17.16 -10.50 14.09
C ASP A 72 17.28 -9.01 14.42
N GLY A 73 16.76 -8.53 15.56
CA GLY A 73 16.85 -7.11 15.94
C GLY A 73 16.32 -6.16 14.84
N VAL A 74 15.32 -6.60 14.07
CA VAL A 74 14.86 -5.89 12.89
C VAL A 74 14.31 -4.53 13.26
N SER A 75 15.10 -3.52 12.96
CA SER A 75 14.67 -2.13 12.90
C SER A 75 13.55 -2.03 11.85
N VAL A 76 12.43 -1.43 12.24
CA VAL A 76 11.41 -1.00 11.27
C VAL A 76 12.12 -0.14 10.23
N GLY A 77 12.15 -0.58 8.98
CA GLY A 77 12.79 0.16 7.89
C GLY A 77 12.25 1.59 7.83
N SER A 78 13.08 2.52 7.38
CA SER A 78 12.73 3.94 7.21
C SER A 78 11.76 4.18 6.02
N ASP A 79 11.28 3.11 5.42
CA ASP A 79 10.48 3.16 4.21
C ASP A 79 9.13 3.82 4.49
N VAL A 80 8.87 4.89 3.79
CA VAL A 80 7.63 5.66 3.92
C VAL A 80 6.58 5.01 3.01
N PRO A 81 5.47 4.50 3.57
CA PRO A 81 4.39 3.98 2.73
C PRO A 81 3.82 5.05 1.80
N HIS A 82 3.55 4.71 0.55
CA HIS A 82 2.84 5.57 -0.38
C HIS A 82 1.34 5.47 -0.10
N PHE A 83 0.74 6.54 0.46
CA PHE A 83 -0.66 6.56 0.81
C PHE A 83 -1.48 7.39 -0.18
N ARG A 84 -2.66 6.90 -0.55
CA ARG A 84 -3.68 7.70 -1.23
C ARG A 84 -4.47 8.50 -0.21
N PHE A 85 -4.14 9.81 -0.06
CA PHE A 85 -4.73 10.64 1.00
C PHE A 85 -5.90 11.50 0.58
N TYR A 86 -6.96 11.44 1.39
CA TYR A 86 -7.95 12.50 1.55
C TYR A 86 -7.89 13.06 2.98
N ARG A 87 -7.47 14.34 3.09
CA ARG A 87 -7.55 15.35 4.18
C ARG A 87 -7.75 14.91 5.65
N SER A 88 -6.99 15.60 6.53
CA SER A 88 -7.10 15.81 8.00
C SER A 88 -7.51 14.63 8.90
N GLY A 89 -6.60 14.19 9.69
CA GLY A 89 -6.64 13.02 10.60
C GLY A 89 -5.50 12.05 10.31
N MET A 90 -4.68 12.38 9.38
CA MET A 90 -3.76 11.54 8.60
C MET A 90 -2.62 10.89 9.39
N GLN A 91 -2.05 11.54 10.41
CA GLN A 91 -0.85 11.03 11.06
C GLN A 91 -1.07 9.66 11.72
N THR A 92 -2.20 9.47 12.39
CA THR A 92 -2.53 8.19 13.04
C THR A 92 -2.73 7.07 12.02
N LEU A 93 -3.43 7.36 10.90
CA LEU A 93 -3.64 6.39 9.81
C LEU A 93 -2.34 6.02 9.11
N THR A 94 -1.44 6.99 8.90
CA THR A 94 -0.11 6.75 8.34
C THR A 94 0.70 5.81 9.23
N LEU A 95 0.73 6.07 10.54
CA LEU A 95 1.44 5.24 11.50
C LEU A 95 0.82 3.84 11.58
N GLN A 96 -0.51 3.75 11.57
CA GLN A 96 -1.22 2.47 11.58
C GLN A 96 -0.92 1.66 10.29
N GLY A 97 -0.95 2.29 9.11
CA GLY A 97 -0.60 1.64 7.85
C GLY A 97 0.85 1.13 7.83
N ARG A 98 1.81 1.91 8.36
CA ARG A 98 3.20 1.45 8.53
C ARG A 98 3.29 0.24 9.46
N ALA A 99 2.57 0.27 10.57
CA ALA A 99 2.54 -0.83 11.52
C ALA A 99 1.97 -2.12 10.89
N TYR A 100 0.89 -2.02 10.12
CA TYR A 100 0.35 -3.14 9.34
C TYR A 100 1.37 -3.68 8.33
N ALA A 101 1.99 -2.80 7.56
CA ALA A 101 3.01 -3.19 6.58
C ALA A 101 4.17 -3.94 7.25
N GLN A 102 4.62 -3.45 8.41
CA GLN A 102 5.68 -4.10 9.18
C GLN A 102 5.29 -5.51 9.62
N VAL A 103 4.08 -5.69 10.16
CA VAL A 103 3.59 -7.02 10.58
C VAL A 103 3.52 -7.98 9.40
N ILE A 104 3.04 -7.50 8.24
CA ILE A 104 2.96 -8.32 7.03
C ILE A 104 4.35 -8.69 6.52
N GLN A 105 5.29 -7.73 6.51
CA GLN A 105 6.67 -8.00 6.10
C GLN A 105 7.36 -9.01 7.04
N ASP A 106 7.15 -8.92 8.36
CA ASP A 106 7.63 -9.88 9.34
C ASP A 106 7.05 -11.28 9.07
N LEU A 107 5.73 -11.35 8.77
CA LEU A 107 5.05 -12.59 8.40
C LEU A 107 5.63 -13.19 7.11
N VAL A 108 5.76 -12.41 6.05
CA VAL A 108 6.34 -12.86 4.76
C VAL A 108 7.77 -13.33 4.95
N ARG A 109 8.58 -12.62 5.74
CA ARG A 109 9.96 -13.04 6.07
C ARG A 109 9.98 -14.39 6.78
N THR A 110 9.07 -14.59 7.72
CA THR A 110 8.94 -15.89 8.43
C THR A 110 8.51 -16.98 7.46
N LEU A 111 7.49 -16.73 6.62
CA LEU A 111 6.98 -17.71 5.68
C LEU A 111 7.99 -18.10 4.60
N ARG A 112 8.90 -17.22 4.21
CA ARG A 112 10.01 -17.54 3.28
C ARG A 112 10.94 -18.65 3.77
N GLY A 113 10.95 -18.94 5.06
CA GLY A 113 11.64 -20.10 5.62
C GLY A 113 10.92 -21.44 5.37
N TYR A 114 9.67 -21.41 4.92
CA TYR A 114 8.82 -22.60 4.76
C TYR A 114 8.28 -22.80 3.34
N VAL A 115 8.14 -21.71 2.59
CA VAL A 115 7.58 -21.73 1.22
C VAL A 115 8.38 -20.83 0.29
N ASP A 116 8.46 -21.21 -0.98
CA ASP A 116 9.06 -20.39 -2.04
C ASP A 116 8.08 -19.30 -2.48
N PHE A 117 8.53 -18.05 -2.42
CA PHE A 117 7.80 -16.92 -2.99
C PHE A 117 8.29 -16.65 -4.41
N PRO A 118 7.43 -16.09 -5.29
CA PRO A 118 7.88 -15.62 -6.60
C PRO A 118 9.07 -14.67 -6.47
N VAL A 119 10.01 -14.79 -7.38
CA VAL A 119 11.16 -13.88 -7.45
C VAL A 119 10.67 -12.49 -7.83
N LEU A 120 11.19 -11.47 -7.15
CA LEU A 120 10.86 -10.09 -7.47
C LEU A 120 11.34 -9.73 -8.88
N ASP A 121 10.40 -9.46 -9.75
CA ASP A 121 10.58 -8.99 -11.12
C ASP A 121 9.75 -7.72 -11.32
N LEU A 122 10.10 -6.67 -10.56
CA LEU A 122 9.44 -5.37 -10.61
C LEU A 122 10.29 -4.40 -11.44
N PRO A 123 9.83 -4.00 -12.64
CA PRO A 123 10.51 -2.98 -13.42
C PRO A 123 10.57 -1.64 -12.66
N SER A 124 11.68 -0.92 -12.78
CA SER A 124 11.85 0.41 -12.21
C SER A 124 11.97 1.45 -13.32
N MET A 125 11.12 2.45 -13.29
CA MET A 125 11.12 3.58 -14.22
C MET A 125 10.75 4.87 -13.47
N PRO A 126 11.67 5.42 -12.66
CA PRO A 126 11.41 6.61 -11.87
C PRO A 126 10.99 7.80 -12.73
N THR A 127 9.99 8.54 -12.27
CA THR A 127 9.48 9.76 -12.90
C THR A 127 9.82 10.97 -12.03
N ASP A 128 9.88 12.16 -12.65
CA ASP A 128 10.06 13.40 -11.91
C ASP A 128 8.77 13.74 -11.13
N PRO A 129 8.83 13.84 -9.81
CA PRO A 129 7.66 14.12 -8.97
C PRO A 129 7.12 15.55 -9.14
N GLU A 130 7.88 16.47 -9.76
CA GLU A 130 7.45 17.83 -10.02
C GLU A 130 6.88 18.03 -11.43
N LEU A 131 7.12 17.08 -12.33
CA LEU A 131 6.68 17.18 -13.72
C LEU A 131 5.25 16.62 -13.88
N ALA A 132 4.29 17.51 -14.07
CA ALA A 132 2.90 17.15 -14.37
C ALA A 132 2.78 16.67 -15.84
N ASP A 133 3.40 15.55 -16.16
CA ASP A 133 3.39 14.90 -17.47
C ASP A 133 2.73 13.52 -17.36
N SER A 134 1.92 13.18 -18.37
CA SER A 134 1.30 11.85 -18.48
C SER A 134 2.05 10.89 -19.40
N VAL A 135 2.99 11.40 -20.20
CA VAL A 135 3.72 10.59 -21.20
C VAL A 135 4.62 9.57 -20.48
N MET A 136 5.42 10.02 -19.52
CA MET A 136 6.32 9.12 -18.79
C MET A 136 5.58 8.02 -18.00
N PRO A 137 4.51 8.31 -17.26
CA PRO A 137 3.68 7.29 -16.61
C PRO A 137 3.07 6.28 -17.58
N MET A 138 2.60 6.73 -18.75
CA MET A 138 2.09 5.83 -19.79
C MET A 138 3.19 4.93 -20.34
N MET A 139 4.38 5.46 -20.59
CA MET A 139 5.55 4.68 -21.02
C MET A 139 5.97 3.66 -19.95
N ALA A 140 5.92 4.02 -18.68
CA ALA A 140 6.20 3.11 -17.57
C ALA A 140 5.20 1.94 -17.54
N ALA A 141 3.90 2.21 -17.73
CA ALA A 141 2.88 1.18 -17.82
C ALA A 141 3.07 0.24 -19.02
N GLN A 142 3.41 0.78 -20.19
CA GLN A 142 3.72 0.02 -21.40
C GLN A 142 4.98 -0.83 -21.21
N TYR A 143 5.99 -0.30 -20.54
CA TYR A 143 7.20 -1.03 -20.20
C TYR A 143 6.91 -2.22 -19.27
N VAL A 144 6.11 -2.03 -18.22
CA VAL A 144 5.64 -3.14 -17.36
C VAL A 144 4.89 -4.17 -18.18
N ARG A 145 3.96 -3.78 -19.06
CA ARG A 145 3.24 -4.71 -19.93
C ARG A 145 4.18 -5.51 -20.84
N HIS A 146 5.21 -4.87 -21.35
CA HIS A 146 6.22 -5.51 -22.20
C HIS A 146 7.06 -6.53 -21.42
N VAL A 147 7.64 -6.12 -20.29
CA VAL A 147 8.51 -6.98 -19.44
C VAL A 147 7.73 -8.18 -18.90
N TRP A 148 6.50 -7.96 -18.45
CA TRP A 148 5.65 -9.03 -17.91
C TRP A 148 4.92 -9.86 -18.98
N GLY A 149 5.13 -9.56 -20.25
CA GLY A 149 4.52 -10.31 -21.36
C GLY A 149 3.00 -10.23 -21.42
N LEU A 150 2.39 -9.17 -20.89
CA LEU A 150 0.93 -9.01 -20.79
C LEU A 150 0.27 -8.73 -22.15
N GLY A 151 1.05 -8.35 -23.17
CA GLY A 151 0.55 -8.02 -24.51
C GLY A 151 -0.43 -6.85 -24.49
N SER A 152 -1.32 -6.79 -25.48
CA SER A 152 -2.30 -5.71 -25.66
C SER A 152 -3.72 -6.07 -25.18
N SER A 153 -3.93 -7.28 -24.70
CA SER A 153 -5.24 -7.74 -24.22
C SER A 153 -5.58 -7.27 -22.82
N PRO A 154 -6.87 -7.29 -22.41
CA PRO A 154 -7.28 -7.02 -21.04
C PRO A 154 -6.60 -7.96 -20.04
N ILE A 155 -6.06 -7.44 -18.97
CA ILE A 155 -5.49 -8.22 -17.88
C ILE A 155 -6.63 -8.82 -17.07
N ARG A 156 -6.75 -10.14 -17.04
CA ARG A 156 -7.87 -10.81 -16.37
C ARG A 156 -7.80 -10.68 -14.84
N TYR A 157 -6.63 -10.94 -14.26
CA TYR A 157 -6.41 -10.98 -12.81
C TYR A 157 -5.19 -10.13 -12.43
N VAL A 158 -5.38 -8.80 -12.36
CA VAL A 158 -4.27 -7.86 -12.11
C VAL A 158 -3.55 -8.15 -10.80
N LEU A 159 -4.29 -8.52 -9.74
CA LEU A 159 -3.68 -8.89 -8.45
C LEU A 159 -2.75 -10.08 -8.58
N ARG A 160 -3.18 -11.13 -9.29
CA ARG A 160 -2.35 -12.32 -9.53
C ARG A 160 -1.10 -12.00 -10.36
N GLU A 161 -1.20 -11.11 -11.35
CA GLU A 161 -0.03 -10.70 -12.11
C GLU A 161 1.00 -10.00 -11.23
N VAL A 162 0.54 -9.12 -10.35
CA VAL A 162 1.40 -8.44 -9.38
C VAL A 162 2.08 -9.44 -8.43
N GLU A 163 1.33 -10.42 -7.91
CA GLU A 163 1.87 -11.47 -7.04
C GLU A 163 2.84 -12.40 -7.75
N ASN A 164 2.54 -12.80 -9.01
CA ASN A 164 3.42 -13.63 -9.83
C ASN A 164 4.81 -13.00 -10.07
N HIS A 165 4.90 -11.65 -10.01
CA HIS A 165 6.13 -10.90 -10.18
C HIS A 165 6.75 -10.45 -8.85
N GLY A 166 6.38 -11.12 -7.74
CA GLY A 166 7.06 -11.00 -6.45
C GLY A 166 6.64 -9.83 -5.58
N VAL A 167 5.60 -9.08 -5.96
CA VAL A 167 4.99 -8.07 -5.11
C VAL A 167 3.95 -8.74 -4.22
N CYS A 168 4.05 -8.61 -2.92
CA CYS A 168 3.07 -9.16 -2.00
C CYS A 168 1.83 -8.27 -1.96
N ALA A 169 0.63 -8.85 -2.12
CA ALA A 169 -0.61 -8.13 -2.03
C ALA A 169 -1.52 -8.73 -0.95
N VAL A 170 -2.04 -7.89 -0.07
CA VAL A 170 -2.85 -8.33 1.07
C VAL A 170 -4.05 -7.41 1.29
N PHE A 171 -5.09 -7.97 1.89
CA PHE A 171 -6.21 -7.21 2.40
C PHE A 171 -6.02 -7.00 3.91
N ALA A 172 -6.00 -5.74 4.35
CA ALA A 172 -5.94 -5.41 5.77
C ALA A 172 -7.18 -4.60 6.17
N PRO A 173 -7.83 -4.93 7.30
CA PRO A 173 -8.99 -4.19 7.75
C PRO A 173 -8.56 -2.79 8.22
N PHE A 174 -9.05 -1.76 7.55
CA PHE A 174 -8.93 -0.38 8.02
C PHE A 174 -10.26 0.04 8.62
N GLU A 175 -10.23 0.60 9.83
CA GLU A 175 -11.45 1.13 10.47
C GLU A 175 -11.99 2.37 9.76
N HIS A 176 -11.19 3.00 8.89
CA HIS A 176 -11.55 4.20 8.16
C HIS A 176 -11.71 3.94 6.66
N ALA A 177 -12.90 4.22 6.14
CA ALA A 177 -13.24 4.14 4.71
C ALA A 177 -12.48 5.15 3.82
N SER A 178 -11.57 5.94 4.39
CA SER A 178 -10.82 6.97 3.66
C SER A 178 -9.52 6.48 3.02
N LEU A 179 -9.11 5.25 3.31
CA LEU A 179 -7.92 4.63 2.73
C LEU A 179 -8.35 3.42 1.90
N ASP A 180 -8.22 3.51 0.58
CA ASP A 180 -8.60 2.44 -0.34
C ASP A 180 -7.49 1.40 -0.49
N ALA A 181 -6.27 1.87 -0.70
CA ALA A 181 -5.06 1.08 -0.83
C ALA A 181 -3.83 1.92 -0.46
N TYR A 182 -2.69 1.26 -0.29
CA TYR A 182 -1.37 1.89 -0.26
C TYR A 182 -0.30 0.85 -0.58
N SER A 183 0.86 1.33 -1.04
CA SER A 183 2.02 0.49 -1.29
C SER A 183 3.19 0.88 -0.39
N VAL A 184 4.06 -0.10 -0.15
CA VAL A 184 5.29 0.07 0.60
C VAL A 184 6.42 -0.60 -0.17
N PHE A 185 7.47 0.16 -0.45
CA PHE A 185 8.71 -0.38 -0.98
C PHE A 185 9.75 -0.38 0.13
N GLY A 186 10.35 -1.56 0.40
CA GLY A 186 11.36 -1.70 1.45
C GLY A 186 11.20 -2.95 2.30
N GLY A 187 12.09 -3.17 3.28
CA GLY A 187 12.06 -4.36 4.11
C GLY A 187 12.25 -5.69 3.35
N GLY A 188 12.65 -5.63 2.07
CA GLY A 188 12.96 -6.77 1.21
C GLY A 188 11.78 -7.37 0.44
N VAL A 189 10.55 -6.87 0.61
CA VAL A 189 9.38 -7.29 -0.18
C VAL A 189 8.50 -6.08 -0.46
N PRO A 190 8.30 -5.70 -1.73
CA PRO A 190 7.28 -4.72 -2.09
C PRO A 190 5.91 -5.24 -1.68
N LEU A 191 5.10 -4.34 -1.10
CA LEU A 191 3.80 -4.69 -0.55
C LEU A 191 2.73 -3.74 -1.07
N ILE A 192 1.61 -4.29 -1.52
CA ILE A 192 0.37 -3.56 -1.78
C ILE A 192 -0.66 -4.00 -0.73
N VAL A 193 -1.19 -3.04 0.01
CA VAL A 193 -2.22 -3.28 1.02
C VAL A 193 -3.53 -2.68 0.54
N LEU A 194 -4.57 -3.51 0.49
CA LEU A 194 -5.89 -3.17 -0.01
C LEU A 194 -6.92 -3.13 1.13
N ASN A 195 -7.86 -2.22 1.03
CA ASN A 195 -8.99 -2.16 1.95
C ASN A 195 -10.11 -3.11 1.51
N PRO A 196 -10.44 -4.15 2.30
CA PRO A 196 -11.47 -5.12 1.94
C PRO A 196 -12.90 -4.52 1.94
N THR A 197 -13.10 -3.35 2.56
CA THR A 197 -14.43 -2.68 2.58
C THR A 197 -14.77 -2.02 1.24
N VAL A 198 -13.81 -1.86 0.35
CA VAL A 198 -14.06 -1.41 -1.03
C VAL A 198 -14.70 -2.54 -1.83
N GLY A 199 -16.04 -2.57 -1.84
CA GLY A 199 -16.82 -3.64 -2.49
C GLY A 199 -16.93 -3.53 -4.01
N ASP A 200 -16.20 -2.61 -4.68
CA ASP A 200 -16.25 -2.40 -6.13
C ASP A 200 -15.06 -3.07 -6.81
N TYR A 201 -15.34 -4.09 -7.61
CA TYR A 201 -14.36 -4.85 -8.39
C TYR A 201 -13.50 -3.98 -9.31
N TYR A 202 -14.11 -3.00 -10.00
CA TYR A 202 -13.38 -2.14 -10.94
C TYR A 202 -12.46 -1.17 -10.22
N ARG A 203 -12.90 -0.69 -9.05
CA ARG A 203 -12.11 0.16 -8.17
C ARG A 203 -10.92 -0.59 -7.60
N GLN A 204 -11.12 -1.78 -7.04
CA GLN A 204 -10.01 -2.59 -6.49
C GLN A 204 -8.95 -2.89 -7.54
N ARG A 205 -9.35 -3.21 -8.79
CA ARG A 205 -8.39 -3.42 -9.87
C ARG A 205 -7.58 -2.17 -10.19
N PHE A 206 -8.27 -1.01 -10.21
CA PHE A 206 -7.61 0.26 -10.45
C PHE A 206 -6.66 0.61 -9.31
N ASP A 207 -7.07 0.38 -8.07
CA ASP A 207 -6.25 0.61 -6.88
C ASP A 207 -4.97 -0.26 -6.90
N VAL A 208 -5.07 -1.55 -7.28
CA VAL A 208 -3.88 -2.40 -7.45
C VAL A 208 -2.94 -1.86 -8.52
N ALA A 209 -3.47 -1.44 -9.67
CA ALA A 209 -2.65 -0.89 -10.76
C ALA A 209 -2.04 0.47 -10.39
N HIS A 210 -2.76 1.30 -9.63
CA HIS A 210 -2.30 2.59 -9.11
C HIS A 210 -1.12 2.41 -8.14
N GLU A 211 -1.27 1.48 -7.19
CA GLU A 211 -0.21 1.17 -6.21
C GLU A 211 1.02 0.54 -6.87
N LEU A 212 0.81 -0.30 -7.90
CA LEU A 212 1.91 -0.78 -8.73
C LEU A 212 2.64 0.38 -9.42
N GLY A 213 1.90 1.40 -9.89
CA GLY A 213 2.47 2.62 -10.46
C GLY A 213 3.40 3.33 -9.48
N HIS A 214 3.02 3.45 -8.22
CA HIS A 214 3.88 4.01 -7.19
C HIS A 214 5.16 3.18 -6.99
N LEU A 215 5.04 1.86 -6.92
CA LEU A 215 6.20 0.98 -6.76
C LEU A 215 7.18 1.04 -7.95
N VAL A 216 6.67 1.27 -9.16
CA VAL A 216 7.48 1.37 -10.39
C VAL A 216 8.13 2.72 -10.56
N MET A 217 7.40 3.81 -10.25
CA MET A 217 7.80 5.17 -10.62
C MET A 217 8.28 6.02 -9.44
N HIS A 218 7.81 5.76 -8.23
CA HIS A 218 7.94 6.68 -7.10
C HIS A 218 8.61 6.06 -5.85
N PRO A 219 9.74 5.34 -5.97
CA PRO A 219 10.32 4.61 -4.84
C PRO A 219 10.71 5.51 -3.66
N ASP A 220 11.08 6.77 -3.93
CA ASP A 220 11.59 7.72 -2.93
C ASP A 220 10.70 8.96 -2.76
N ALA A 221 9.49 8.97 -3.33
CA ALA A 221 8.65 10.16 -3.33
C ALA A 221 7.82 10.30 -2.04
N GLU A 222 7.61 11.55 -1.61
CA GLU A 222 6.73 11.85 -0.48
C GLU A 222 5.25 11.57 -0.85
N PRO A 223 4.50 10.87 0.04
CA PRO A 223 3.10 10.52 -0.23
C PRO A 223 2.20 11.76 -0.36
N GLY A 224 1.18 11.63 -1.22
CA GLY A 224 0.08 12.61 -1.29
C GLY A 224 0.38 13.87 -2.10
N HIS A 225 1.46 13.91 -2.85
CA HIS A 225 1.72 14.99 -3.79
C HIS A 225 0.82 14.83 -5.03
N LYS A 226 0.07 15.87 -5.41
CA LYS A 226 -0.94 15.79 -6.48
C LYS A 226 -0.41 15.30 -7.83
N VAL A 227 0.85 15.65 -8.15
CA VAL A 227 1.48 15.22 -9.40
C VAL A 227 1.73 13.73 -9.39
N ILE A 228 2.27 13.20 -8.30
CA ILE A 228 2.56 11.78 -8.12
C ILE A 228 1.29 10.94 -8.20
N GLU A 229 0.20 11.40 -7.56
CA GLU A 229 -1.10 10.73 -7.65
C GLU A 229 -1.64 10.72 -9.09
N ALA A 230 -1.52 11.86 -9.80
CA ALA A 230 -1.94 11.94 -11.20
C ALA A 230 -1.08 11.05 -12.11
N GLN A 231 0.21 10.93 -11.84
CA GLN A 231 1.11 10.00 -12.55
C GLN A 231 0.71 8.53 -12.30
N ALA A 232 0.40 8.16 -11.06
CA ALA A 232 -0.06 6.82 -10.73
C ALA A 232 -1.44 6.50 -11.36
N ASP A 233 -2.34 7.47 -11.42
CA ASP A 233 -3.63 7.33 -12.13
C ASP A 233 -3.43 7.15 -13.65
N ALA A 234 -2.51 7.91 -14.27
CA ALA A 234 -2.17 7.77 -15.69
C ALA A 234 -1.54 6.39 -15.98
N PHE A 235 -0.62 5.95 -15.13
CA PHE A 235 -0.04 4.59 -15.19
C PHE A 235 -1.12 3.52 -15.10
N ALA A 236 -2.00 3.57 -14.09
CA ALA A 236 -3.06 2.59 -13.88
C ALA A 236 -4.03 2.52 -15.07
N SER A 237 -4.43 3.67 -15.58
CA SER A 237 -5.28 3.78 -16.76
C SER A 237 -4.64 3.14 -17.99
N GLU A 238 -3.35 3.37 -18.23
CA GLU A 238 -2.63 2.80 -19.36
C GLU A 238 -2.32 1.31 -19.18
N LEU A 239 -1.95 0.89 -17.98
CA LEU A 239 -1.71 -0.52 -17.67
C LEU A 239 -2.97 -1.36 -17.89
N LEU A 240 -4.14 -0.89 -17.44
CA LEU A 240 -5.39 -1.65 -17.53
C LEU A 240 -6.06 -1.56 -18.90
N ALA A 241 -5.93 -0.45 -19.60
CA ALA A 241 -6.57 -0.19 -20.90
C ALA A 241 -5.62 0.60 -21.81
N PRO A 242 -4.67 -0.08 -22.52
CA PRO A 242 -3.68 0.59 -23.35
C PRO A 242 -4.28 1.49 -24.41
N SER A 243 -3.78 2.73 -24.47
CA SER A 243 -4.29 3.78 -25.37
C SER A 243 -4.26 3.38 -26.84
N GLU A 244 -3.18 2.73 -27.28
CA GLU A 244 -3.03 2.26 -28.64
C GLU A 244 -4.15 1.31 -29.10
N VAL A 245 -4.65 0.49 -28.16
CA VAL A 245 -5.70 -0.51 -28.48
C VAL A 245 -7.09 0.06 -28.31
N ILE A 246 -7.31 0.81 -27.23
CA ILE A 246 -8.67 1.26 -26.88
C ILE A 246 -9.11 2.50 -27.64
N HIS A 247 -8.17 3.29 -28.20
CA HIS A 247 -8.43 4.55 -28.87
C HIS A 247 -9.61 4.47 -29.85
N ASP A 248 -9.55 3.56 -30.82
CA ASP A 248 -10.56 3.45 -31.87
C ASP A 248 -11.90 2.88 -31.39
N GLU A 249 -11.91 2.27 -30.22
CA GLU A 249 -13.10 1.71 -29.63
C GLU A 249 -13.86 2.69 -28.73
N LEU A 250 -13.19 3.74 -28.25
CA LEU A 250 -13.81 4.75 -27.41
C LEU A 250 -14.88 5.53 -28.21
N PRO A 251 -16.02 5.88 -27.58
CA PRO A 251 -17.08 6.64 -28.24
C PRO A 251 -16.60 8.05 -28.59
N THR A 252 -17.12 8.59 -29.69
CA THR A 252 -16.89 9.97 -30.13
C THR A 252 -18.05 10.91 -29.77
N ARG A 253 -19.11 10.36 -29.17
CA ARG A 253 -20.29 11.10 -28.71
C ARG A 253 -20.88 10.41 -27.48
N MET A 254 -21.40 11.21 -26.56
CA MET A 254 -22.06 10.71 -25.36
C MET A 254 -23.59 10.69 -25.50
N ASP A 255 -24.06 10.03 -26.54
CA ASP A 255 -25.46 9.67 -26.73
C ASP A 255 -25.77 8.26 -26.15
N GLY A 256 -26.96 7.75 -26.41
CA GLY A 256 -27.36 6.41 -25.92
C GLY A 256 -26.43 5.30 -26.39
N ALA A 257 -25.91 5.38 -27.62
CA ALA A 257 -24.95 4.42 -28.17
C ALA A 257 -23.58 4.55 -27.50
N GLY A 258 -23.11 5.78 -27.25
CA GLY A 258 -21.86 6.06 -26.52
C GLY A 258 -21.87 5.47 -25.12
N TRP A 259 -22.96 5.63 -24.38
CA TRP A 259 -23.10 5.04 -23.04
C TRP A 259 -23.11 3.50 -23.07
N LEU A 260 -23.78 2.87 -24.03
CA LEU A 260 -23.75 1.43 -24.21
C LEU A 260 -22.35 0.94 -24.53
N LYS A 261 -21.61 1.66 -25.40
CA LYS A 261 -20.24 1.33 -25.75
C LYS A 261 -19.30 1.42 -24.55
N LEU A 262 -19.41 2.47 -23.72
CA LEU A 262 -18.64 2.57 -22.47
C LEU A 262 -18.95 1.42 -21.51
N LYS A 263 -20.22 0.98 -21.42
CA LYS A 263 -20.59 -0.17 -20.59
C LYS A 263 -19.93 -1.46 -21.08
N GLU A 264 -19.94 -1.71 -22.39
CA GLU A 264 -19.26 -2.86 -23.00
C GLU A 264 -17.74 -2.84 -22.72
N LEU A 265 -17.10 -1.69 -22.91
CA LEU A 265 -15.67 -1.51 -22.66
C LEU A 265 -15.32 -1.69 -21.17
N LYS A 266 -16.16 -1.15 -20.28
CA LYS A 266 -16.02 -1.38 -18.82
C LYS A 266 -15.95 -2.86 -18.48
N GLU A 267 -16.88 -3.65 -18.99
CA GLU A 267 -16.95 -5.09 -18.71
C GLU A 267 -15.73 -5.82 -19.31
N ARG A 268 -15.33 -5.46 -20.52
CA ARG A 268 -14.22 -6.11 -21.23
C ARG A 268 -12.86 -5.78 -20.63
N TRP A 269 -12.60 -4.50 -20.34
CA TRP A 269 -11.30 -4.03 -19.83
C TRP A 269 -11.19 -4.09 -18.30
N GLY A 270 -12.30 -4.27 -17.60
CA GLY A 270 -12.33 -4.33 -16.14
C GLY A 270 -11.94 -3.01 -15.49
N VAL A 271 -12.35 -1.87 -16.06
CA VAL A 271 -12.13 -0.52 -15.55
C VAL A 271 -13.45 0.22 -15.40
N SER A 272 -13.51 1.26 -14.57
CA SER A 272 -14.74 2.02 -14.39
C SER A 272 -15.09 2.86 -15.63
N MET A 273 -16.40 3.18 -15.79
CA MET A 273 -16.83 4.09 -16.88
C MET A 273 -16.18 5.45 -16.75
N LYS A 274 -15.87 5.92 -15.54
CA LYS A 274 -15.17 7.17 -15.32
C LYS A 274 -13.76 7.15 -15.94
N VAL A 275 -12.99 6.09 -15.69
CA VAL A 275 -11.64 5.92 -16.26
C VAL A 275 -11.70 5.94 -17.79
N LEU A 276 -12.69 5.26 -18.39
CA LEU A 276 -12.86 5.23 -19.85
C LEU A 276 -13.24 6.61 -20.41
N LEU A 277 -14.08 7.35 -19.70
CA LEU A 277 -14.50 8.70 -20.10
C LEU A 277 -13.33 9.66 -20.03
N ASP A 278 -12.59 9.67 -18.92
CA ASP A 278 -11.39 10.50 -18.73
C ASP A 278 -10.36 10.19 -19.83
N LYS A 279 -10.19 8.90 -20.18
CA LYS A 279 -9.30 8.46 -21.25
C LYS A 279 -9.78 8.92 -22.64
N ALA A 280 -11.09 8.88 -22.91
CA ALA A 280 -11.66 9.37 -24.16
C ALA A 280 -11.40 10.87 -24.35
N TYR A 281 -11.53 11.67 -23.29
CA TYR A 281 -11.17 13.09 -23.33
C TYR A 281 -9.67 13.30 -23.53
N ALA A 282 -8.82 12.58 -22.79
CA ALA A 282 -7.37 12.71 -22.90
C ALA A 282 -6.85 12.34 -24.30
N LEU A 283 -7.51 11.39 -24.99
CA LEU A 283 -7.17 10.94 -26.33
C LEU A 283 -7.88 11.77 -27.44
N GLY A 284 -8.65 12.80 -27.10
CA GLY A 284 -9.34 13.66 -28.07
C GLY A 284 -10.46 12.97 -28.84
N ARG A 285 -11.06 11.93 -28.26
CA ARG A 285 -12.23 11.23 -28.84
C ARG A 285 -13.55 11.94 -28.51
N LEU A 286 -13.57 12.66 -27.37
CA LEU A 286 -14.71 13.45 -26.89
C LEU A 286 -14.33 14.90 -26.71
#